data_3f94c664f215a97cad4931192bbc101b
#
_entry.id   3f94c664f215a97cad4931192bbc101b
#
_cell.length_a   1.000
_cell.length_b   1.000
_cell.length_c   1.000
_cell.angle_alpha   90.00
_cell.angle_beta   90.00
_cell.angle_gamma   90.00
#
_symmetry.space_group_name_H-M   'P 1'
#
loop_
_entity.id
_entity.type
_entity.pdbx_description
1 polymer ?
#
loop_
_entity_poly.entity_id
_entity_poly.type
_entity_poly.pdbx_seq_one_letter_code
_entity_poly.pdbx_strand_id
1 'polypeptide(L)'
;MSAREEFIELYTQHIRREGSGALLDYLQNKSDFFTAPASAKFHGAYAGGLCEHSVNVYHCLRDYLERDRVRELYGLEYPEESVALVSLLHDVCKTGCYKPGSRNVKGPDGKWQSVPTFFYEDSLPYGHGEKSVYILSGFLRLTREEAMAIRWHMGFSGEEDKRLVGQALE
;
A
#
# COMPACT_ATOMS: atom_id res chain seq x y z
N MET A 1 12.14 -9.61 13.87
CA MET A 1 12.32 -9.04 12.51
C MET A 1 11.53 -7.76 12.45
N SER A 2 12.07 -6.67 11.97
CA SER A 2 11.34 -5.43 11.76
C SER A 2 10.47 -5.53 10.50
N ALA A 3 9.40 -4.72 10.38
CA ALA A 3 8.56 -4.69 9.18
C ALA A 3 9.37 -4.39 7.90
N ARG A 4 10.43 -3.58 8.01
CA ARG A 4 11.33 -3.31 6.88
C ARG A 4 12.11 -4.56 6.45
N GLU A 5 12.67 -5.31 7.39
CA GLU A 5 13.43 -6.54 7.09
C GLU A 5 12.50 -7.57 6.46
N GLU A 6 11.31 -7.74 7.01
CA GLU A 6 10.30 -8.65 6.51
C GLU A 6 9.80 -8.27 5.11
N PHE A 7 9.52 -6.98 4.87
CA PHE A 7 9.15 -6.48 3.54
C PHE A 7 10.23 -6.82 2.51
N ILE A 8 11.51 -6.55 2.82
CA ILE A 8 12.61 -6.79 1.89
C ILE A 8 12.76 -8.29 1.62
N GLU A 9 12.60 -9.13 2.63
CA GLU A 9 12.63 -10.59 2.49
C GLU A 9 11.51 -11.07 1.58
N LEU A 10 10.26 -10.73 1.87
CA LEU A 10 9.09 -11.08 1.07
C LEU A 10 9.19 -10.57 -0.37
N TYR A 11 9.59 -9.31 -0.54
CA TYR A 11 9.79 -8.71 -1.85
C TYR A 11 10.82 -9.48 -2.67
N THR A 12 12.00 -9.74 -2.10
CA THR A 12 13.12 -10.40 -2.79
C THR A 12 12.81 -11.87 -3.10
N GLN A 13 12.04 -12.51 -2.21
CA GLN A 13 11.64 -13.91 -2.37
C GLN A 13 10.63 -14.07 -3.52
N HIS A 14 9.66 -13.17 -3.65
CA HIS A 14 8.51 -13.37 -4.50
C HIS A 14 8.50 -12.52 -5.77
N ILE A 15 9.04 -11.29 -5.76
CA ILE A 15 8.99 -10.37 -6.91
C ILE A 15 10.31 -10.41 -7.66
N ARG A 16 10.33 -11.10 -8.80
CA ARG A 16 11.57 -11.40 -9.56
C ARG A 16 11.55 -10.93 -11.02
N ARG A 17 10.43 -10.36 -11.47
CA ARG A 17 10.29 -9.86 -12.85
C ARG A 17 11.27 -8.72 -13.13
N GLU A 18 11.51 -8.47 -14.42
CA GLU A 18 12.36 -7.37 -14.89
C GLU A 18 11.94 -6.05 -14.25
N GLY A 19 12.91 -5.27 -13.78
CA GLY A 19 12.71 -3.99 -13.11
C GLY A 19 12.52 -4.08 -11.58
N SER A 20 12.30 -5.28 -11.02
CA SER A 20 12.09 -5.45 -9.56
C SER A 20 13.25 -4.93 -8.72
N GLY A 21 14.49 -5.14 -9.15
CA GLY A 21 15.67 -4.62 -8.45
C GLY A 21 15.72 -3.09 -8.44
N ALA A 22 15.38 -2.45 -9.56
CA ALA A 22 15.34 -0.98 -9.66
C ALA A 22 14.22 -0.38 -8.79
N LEU A 23 13.07 -1.06 -8.73
CA LEU A 23 11.97 -0.65 -7.84
C LEU A 23 12.37 -0.77 -6.37
N LEU A 24 13.00 -1.87 -5.97
CA LEU A 24 13.46 -2.03 -4.59
C LEU A 24 14.50 -0.97 -4.21
N ASP A 25 15.45 -0.65 -5.11
CA ASP A 25 16.40 0.45 -4.91
C ASP A 25 15.69 1.80 -4.74
N TYR A 26 14.66 2.06 -5.57
CA TYR A 26 13.84 3.27 -5.43
C TYR A 26 13.15 3.34 -4.05
N LEU A 27 12.50 2.25 -3.62
CA LEU A 27 11.82 2.21 -2.33
C LEU A 27 12.79 2.41 -1.15
N GLN A 28 14.00 1.85 -1.23
CA GLN A 28 14.98 1.90 -0.15
C GLN A 28 15.76 3.20 -0.09
N ASN A 29 16.11 3.79 -1.24
CA ASN A 29 17.13 4.82 -1.33
C ASN A 29 16.66 6.14 -1.93
N LYS A 30 15.49 6.16 -2.61
CA LYS A 30 14.99 7.32 -3.36
C LYS A 30 13.58 7.75 -2.95
N SER A 31 12.95 7.01 -2.05
CA SER A 31 11.62 7.33 -1.51
C SER A 31 11.63 7.24 0.02
N ASP A 32 10.55 7.70 0.63
CA ASP A 32 10.31 7.59 2.07
C ASP A 32 9.45 6.37 2.44
N PHE A 33 9.28 5.40 1.54
CA PHE A 33 8.40 4.24 1.74
C PHE A 33 8.56 3.56 3.09
N PHE A 34 9.81 3.38 3.55
CA PHE A 34 10.11 2.71 4.81
C PHE A 34 10.00 3.61 6.06
N THR A 35 9.75 4.89 5.88
CA THR A 35 9.61 5.86 6.96
C THR A 35 8.29 6.61 6.94
N ALA A 36 7.56 6.58 5.82
CA ALA A 36 6.25 7.19 5.69
C ALA A 36 5.19 6.52 6.58
N PRO A 37 4.22 7.28 7.08
CA PRO A 37 3.03 6.70 7.72
C PRO A 37 2.06 6.12 6.68
N ALA A 38 1.23 5.16 7.06
CA ALA A 38 0.15 4.66 6.21
C ALA A 38 -1.03 5.65 6.10
N SER A 39 -1.20 6.51 7.10
CA SER A 39 -2.22 7.57 7.11
C SER A 39 -1.81 8.73 8.02
N ALA A 40 -2.51 9.87 7.92
CA ALA A 40 -2.29 11.00 8.82
C ALA A 40 -2.87 10.79 10.23
N LYS A 41 -3.95 10.00 10.38
CA LYS A 41 -4.76 9.94 11.61
C LYS A 41 -5.32 8.56 11.95
N PHE A 42 -5.33 7.63 10.99
CA PHE A 42 -5.96 6.33 11.14
C PHE A 42 -4.91 5.25 11.38
N HIS A 43 -5.03 4.10 10.73
CA HIS A 43 -4.08 3.01 10.84
C HIS A 43 -2.67 3.44 10.39
N GLY A 44 -1.65 2.94 11.10
CA GLY A 44 -0.25 3.20 10.73
C GLY A 44 0.15 4.69 10.71
N ALA A 45 -0.47 5.55 11.54
CA ALA A 45 -0.19 6.99 11.61
C ALA A 45 1.10 7.28 12.41
N TYR A 46 2.19 6.58 12.08
CA TYR A 46 3.51 6.69 12.68
C TYR A 46 4.60 6.40 11.65
N ALA A 47 5.83 6.78 11.95
CA ALA A 47 6.96 6.53 11.06
C ALA A 47 7.16 5.04 10.78
N GLY A 48 7.20 4.64 9.50
CA GLY A 48 7.28 3.24 9.07
C GLY A 48 5.93 2.53 8.95
N GLY A 49 4.83 3.18 9.31
CA GLY A 49 3.49 2.61 9.26
C GLY A 49 3.06 2.15 7.86
N LEU A 50 3.55 2.80 6.79
CA LEU A 50 3.26 2.40 5.41
C LEU A 50 3.84 1.01 5.10
N CYS A 51 5.10 0.79 5.44
CA CYS A 51 5.76 -0.50 5.25
C CYS A 51 5.08 -1.60 6.08
N GLU A 52 4.79 -1.35 7.35
CA GLU A 52 4.10 -2.30 8.22
C GLU A 52 2.70 -2.63 7.71
N HIS A 53 1.95 -1.63 7.26
CA HIS A 53 0.65 -1.84 6.62
C HIS A 53 0.76 -2.77 5.40
N SER A 54 1.73 -2.54 4.53
CA SER A 54 1.96 -3.35 3.33
C SER A 54 2.25 -4.82 3.66
N VAL A 55 3.09 -5.08 4.67
CA VAL A 55 3.37 -6.44 5.15
C VAL A 55 2.12 -7.09 5.73
N ASN A 56 1.35 -6.36 6.54
CA ASN A 56 0.11 -6.87 7.11
C ASN A 56 -0.94 -7.20 6.03
N VAL A 57 -1.04 -6.38 4.98
CA VAL A 57 -1.94 -6.67 3.83
C VAL A 57 -1.49 -7.93 3.10
N TYR A 58 -0.17 -8.15 2.94
CA TYR A 58 0.34 -9.40 2.36
C TYR A 58 -0.10 -10.61 3.17
N HIS A 59 0.11 -10.60 4.47
CA HIS A 59 -0.30 -11.72 5.33
C HIS A 59 -1.81 -11.95 5.31
N CYS A 60 -2.61 -10.89 5.41
CA CYS A 60 -4.06 -11.01 5.34
C CYS A 60 -4.53 -11.61 4.01
N LEU A 61 -3.95 -11.20 2.88
CA LEU A 61 -4.31 -11.74 1.58
C LEU A 61 -3.89 -13.20 1.45
N ARG A 62 -2.69 -13.56 1.90
CA ARG A 62 -2.21 -14.94 1.94
C ARG A 62 -3.13 -15.83 2.78
N ASP A 63 -3.41 -15.43 4.02
CA ASP A 63 -4.30 -16.16 4.92
C ASP A 63 -5.70 -16.36 4.32
N TYR A 64 -6.18 -15.36 3.58
CA TYR A 64 -7.48 -15.45 2.90
C TYR A 64 -7.43 -16.47 1.77
N LEU A 65 -6.44 -16.42 0.90
CA LEU A 65 -6.30 -17.29 -0.27
C LEU A 65 -5.99 -18.75 0.12
N GLU A 66 -5.36 -18.99 1.27
CA GLU A 66 -5.06 -20.34 1.77
C GLU A 66 -6.28 -21.08 2.35
N ARG A 67 -7.39 -20.39 2.58
CA ARG A 67 -8.61 -21.01 3.13
C ARG A 67 -9.20 -22.01 2.13
N ASP A 68 -9.42 -23.25 2.57
CA ASP A 68 -10.01 -24.30 1.74
C ASP A 68 -11.28 -23.83 1.03
N ARG A 69 -12.16 -23.14 1.74
CA ARG A 69 -13.40 -22.63 1.19
C ARG A 69 -13.20 -21.60 0.06
N VAL A 70 -12.14 -20.81 0.12
CA VAL A 70 -11.79 -19.83 -0.93
C VAL A 70 -11.28 -20.55 -2.17
N ARG A 71 -10.43 -21.55 -1.98
CA ARG A 71 -9.84 -22.35 -3.06
C ARG A 71 -10.86 -23.28 -3.71
N GLU A 72 -11.61 -24.04 -2.91
CA GLU A 72 -12.52 -25.07 -3.40
C GLU A 72 -13.84 -24.50 -3.95
N LEU A 73 -14.41 -23.45 -3.30
CA LEU A 73 -15.70 -22.90 -3.67
C LEU A 73 -15.61 -21.79 -4.70
N TYR A 74 -14.61 -20.91 -4.56
CA TYR A 74 -14.46 -19.75 -5.45
C TYR A 74 -13.36 -19.93 -6.49
N GLY A 75 -12.50 -20.95 -6.37
CA GLY A 75 -11.42 -21.23 -7.31
C GLY A 75 -10.39 -20.10 -7.42
N LEU A 76 -10.17 -19.33 -6.33
CA LEU A 76 -9.25 -18.21 -6.35
C LEU A 76 -7.82 -18.73 -6.17
N GLU A 77 -7.10 -18.79 -7.28
CA GLU A 77 -5.68 -19.13 -7.33
C GLU A 77 -4.95 -18.07 -8.12
N TYR A 78 -3.92 -17.48 -7.53
CA TYR A 78 -3.10 -16.45 -8.15
C TYR A 78 -1.60 -16.78 -8.02
N PRO A 79 -0.78 -16.37 -9.02
CA PRO A 79 0.67 -16.49 -8.90
C PRO A 79 1.16 -15.76 -7.63
N GLU A 80 2.06 -16.40 -6.89
CA GLU A 80 2.61 -15.83 -5.65
C GLU A 80 3.25 -14.47 -5.87
N GLU A 81 3.93 -14.29 -7.01
CA GLU A 81 4.50 -12.99 -7.39
C GLU A 81 3.43 -11.91 -7.50
N SER A 82 2.27 -12.22 -8.08
CA SER A 82 1.17 -11.26 -8.19
C SER A 82 0.56 -10.93 -6.82
N VAL A 83 0.38 -11.95 -5.96
CA VAL A 83 -0.08 -11.76 -4.58
C VAL A 83 0.85 -10.84 -3.81
N ALA A 84 2.15 -11.12 -3.84
CA ALA A 84 3.15 -10.29 -3.19
C ALA A 84 3.19 -8.86 -3.76
N LEU A 85 3.15 -8.73 -5.09
CA LEU A 85 3.22 -7.45 -5.76
C LEU A 85 2.03 -6.57 -5.39
N VAL A 86 0.80 -7.06 -5.53
CA VAL A 86 -0.39 -6.26 -5.25
C VAL A 86 -0.49 -5.88 -3.77
N SER A 87 -0.19 -6.80 -2.86
CA SER A 87 -0.30 -6.56 -1.42
C SER A 87 0.79 -5.64 -0.87
N LEU A 88 2.04 -5.87 -1.27
CA LEU A 88 3.17 -5.08 -0.77
C LEU A 88 3.24 -3.67 -1.37
N LEU A 89 2.67 -3.44 -2.56
CA LEU A 89 2.90 -2.23 -3.35
C LEU A 89 1.63 -1.43 -3.67
N HIS A 90 0.42 -1.86 -3.22
CA HIS A 90 -0.83 -1.17 -3.55
C HIS A 90 -0.82 0.31 -3.16
N ASP A 91 -0.17 0.65 -2.07
CA ASP A 91 -0.13 1.96 -1.44
C ASP A 91 1.17 2.76 -1.70
N VAL A 92 1.97 2.38 -2.69
CA VAL A 92 3.20 3.12 -3.03
C VAL A 92 2.94 4.59 -3.39
N CYS A 93 1.73 4.93 -3.78
CA CYS A 93 1.26 6.30 -4.00
C CYS A 93 1.41 7.22 -2.79
N LYS A 94 1.48 6.67 -1.58
CA LYS A 94 1.63 7.42 -0.34
C LYS A 94 3.05 7.92 -0.09
N THR A 95 4.03 7.47 -0.88
CA THR A 95 5.41 7.98 -0.79
C THR A 95 5.47 9.47 -1.12
N GLY A 96 6.20 10.24 -0.31
CA GLY A 96 6.37 11.68 -0.47
C GLY A 96 5.12 12.51 -0.16
N CYS A 97 4.04 11.90 0.37
CA CYS A 97 2.77 12.58 0.63
C CYS A 97 2.59 13.07 2.06
N TYR A 98 3.49 12.74 2.97
CA TYR A 98 3.31 13.07 4.38
C TYR A 98 4.46 13.90 4.92
N LYS A 99 4.11 15.04 5.55
CA LYS A 99 5.06 15.89 6.25
C LYS A 99 4.84 15.80 7.76
N PRO A 100 5.87 15.53 8.55
CA PRO A 100 5.76 15.55 10.01
C PRO A 100 5.46 16.95 10.51
N GLY A 101 4.65 17.03 11.57
CA GLY A 101 4.32 18.27 12.23
C GLY A 101 3.68 18.02 13.58
N SER A 102 2.98 19.01 14.13
CA SER A 102 2.26 18.89 15.39
C SER A 102 0.89 19.54 15.31
N ARG A 103 -0.04 19.04 16.12
CA ARG A 103 -1.36 19.64 16.33
C ARG A 103 -1.67 19.78 17.79
N ASN A 104 -2.42 20.81 18.13
CA ASN A 104 -2.91 20.97 19.51
C ASN A 104 -4.18 20.15 19.69
N VAL A 105 -4.20 19.33 20.76
CA VAL A 105 -5.36 18.56 21.18
C VAL A 105 -5.66 18.90 22.64
N LYS A 106 -6.93 18.83 23.03
CA LYS A 106 -7.34 19.02 24.41
C LYS A 106 -7.24 17.69 25.14
N GLY A 107 -6.38 17.62 26.15
CA GLY A 107 -6.20 16.44 26.98
C GLY A 107 -7.42 16.16 27.88
N PRO A 108 -7.47 15.00 28.55
CA PRO A 108 -8.53 14.64 29.49
C PRO A 108 -8.66 15.63 30.66
N ASP A 109 -7.57 16.30 31.02
CA ASP A 109 -7.48 17.34 32.04
C ASP A 109 -7.96 18.72 31.57
N GLY A 110 -8.44 18.82 30.32
CA GLY A 110 -8.90 20.06 29.73
C GLY A 110 -7.80 20.99 29.21
N LYS A 111 -6.53 20.64 29.39
CA LYS A 111 -5.38 21.45 28.91
C LYS A 111 -5.04 21.12 27.48
N TRP A 112 -4.56 22.14 26.77
CA TRP A 112 -4.05 21.97 25.40
C TRP A 112 -2.65 21.33 25.42
N GLN A 113 -2.47 20.29 24.61
CA GLN A 113 -1.21 19.59 24.45
C GLN A 113 -0.86 19.52 22.97
N SER A 114 0.40 19.76 22.66
CA SER A 114 0.93 19.57 21.28
C SER A 114 1.26 18.09 21.10
N VAL A 115 0.64 17.46 20.11
CA VAL A 115 0.92 16.07 19.76
C VAL A 115 1.49 15.96 18.36
N PRO A 116 2.46 15.06 18.12
CA PRO A 116 2.96 14.79 16.78
C PRO A 116 1.83 14.36 15.85
N THR A 117 1.91 14.78 14.61
CA THR A 117 0.97 14.39 13.56
C THR A 117 1.66 14.42 12.20
N PHE A 118 0.99 13.88 11.18
CA PHE A 118 1.40 14.04 9.79
C PHE A 118 0.37 14.88 9.04
N PHE A 119 0.84 15.75 8.18
CA PHE A 119 0.02 16.51 7.25
C PHE A 119 0.13 15.88 5.87
N TYR A 120 -1.01 15.67 5.22
CA TYR A 120 -1.06 15.16 3.85
C TYR A 120 -0.83 16.31 2.86
N GLU A 121 0.15 16.15 1.98
CA GLU A 121 0.47 17.08 0.92
C GLU A 121 0.90 16.28 -0.30
N ASP A 122 0.03 16.17 -1.29
CA ASP A 122 0.30 15.42 -2.52
C ASP A 122 0.75 16.35 -3.64
N SER A 123 2.00 16.22 -4.08
CA SER A 123 2.55 16.97 -5.21
C SER A 123 2.20 16.39 -6.58
N LEU A 124 1.62 15.18 -6.63
CA LEU A 124 1.19 14.49 -7.84
C LEU A 124 -0.25 13.96 -7.67
N PRO A 125 -1.27 14.82 -7.78
CA PRO A 125 -2.68 14.44 -7.58
C PRO A 125 -3.22 13.64 -8.77
N TYR A 126 -2.79 12.38 -8.89
CA TYR A 126 -3.11 11.50 -10.01
C TYR A 126 -4.22 10.49 -9.70
N GLY A 127 -4.82 10.60 -8.52
CA GLY A 127 -5.71 9.58 -7.94
C GLY A 127 -4.94 8.60 -7.05
N HIS A 128 -5.65 7.93 -6.13
CA HIS A 128 -4.97 7.11 -5.12
C HIS A 128 -4.37 5.82 -5.73
N GLY A 129 -5.21 4.91 -6.20
CA GLY A 129 -4.75 3.67 -6.82
C GLY A 129 -4.06 3.88 -8.17
N GLU A 130 -4.53 4.85 -8.97
CA GLU A 130 -3.94 5.23 -10.26
C GLU A 130 -2.49 5.68 -10.11
N LYS A 131 -2.17 6.44 -9.06
CA LYS A 131 -0.82 6.89 -8.77
C LYS A 131 0.10 5.71 -8.43
N SER A 132 -0.39 4.71 -7.68
CA SER A 132 0.38 3.50 -7.43
C SER A 132 0.68 2.76 -8.73
N VAL A 133 -0.32 2.54 -9.58
CA VAL A 133 -0.13 1.92 -10.90
C VAL A 133 0.85 2.71 -11.76
N TYR A 134 0.74 4.04 -11.80
CA TYR A 134 1.64 4.92 -12.53
C TYR A 134 3.10 4.77 -12.07
N ILE A 135 3.34 4.85 -10.75
CA ILE A 135 4.70 4.71 -10.18
C ILE A 135 5.27 3.33 -10.52
N LEU A 136 4.52 2.26 -10.28
CA LEU A 136 4.98 0.89 -10.51
C LEU A 136 5.27 0.62 -11.99
N SER A 137 4.44 1.15 -12.90
CA SER A 137 4.63 1.01 -14.35
C SER A 137 5.90 1.68 -14.87
N GLY A 138 6.49 2.59 -14.11
CA GLY A 138 7.79 3.18 -14.40
C GLY A 138 8.98 2.23 -14.16
N PHE A 139 8.77 1.12 -13.46
CA PHE A 139 9.82 0.16 -13.12
C PHE A 139 9.58 -1.22 -13.70
N LEU A 140 8.34 -1.72 -13.65
CA LEU A 140 8.02 -3.08 -14.04
C LEU A 140 6.67 -3.14 -14.77
N ARG A 141 6.49 -4.19 -15.56
CA ARG A 141 5.25 -4.41 -16.27
C ARG A 141 4.24 -5.10 -15.36
N LEU A 142 3.11 -4.43 -15.12
CA LEU A 142 1.94 -5.02 -14.44
C LEU A 142 1.10 -5.83 -15.43
N THR A 143 0.49 -6.90 -14.95
CA THR A 143 -0.64 -7.53 -15.66
C THR A 143 -1.88 -6.65 -15.54
N ARG A 144 -2.90 -6.90 -16.35
CA ARG A 144 -4.18 -6.20 -16.25
C ARG A 144 -4.81 -6.39 -14.88
N GLU A 145 -4.81 -7.62 -14.37
CA GLU A 145 -5.39 -7.97 -13.06
C GLU A 145 -4.65 -7.27 -11.92
N GLU A 146 -3.32 -7.28 -11.92
CA GLU A 146 -2.51 -6.57 -10.92
C GLU A 146 -2.80 -5.06 -10.94
N ALA A 147 -2.84 -4.45 -12.12
CA ALA A 147 -3.13 -3.03 -12.25
C ALA A 147 -4.55 -2.69 -11.76
N MET A 148 -5.55 -3.53 -12.06
CA MET A 148 -6.92 -3.34 -11.58
C MET A 148 -7.05 -3.56 -10.07
N ALA A 149 -6.39 -4.60 -9.52
CA ALA A 149 -6.36 -4.86 -8.10
C ALA A 149 -5.75 -3.67 -7.32
N ILE A 150 -4.61 -3.13 -7.80
CA ILE A 150 -3.97 -1.96 -7.20
C ILE A 150 -4.83 -0.71 -7.37
N ARG A 151 -5.36 -0.46 -8.57
CA ARG A 151 -6.16 0.73 -8.83
C ARG A 151 -7.40 0.81 -7.95
N TRP A 152 -8.08 -0.31 -7.76
CA TRP A 152 -9.38 -0.37 -7.09
C TRP A 152 -9.33 -0.96 -5.67
N HIS A 153 -8.15 -1.05 -5.05
CA HIS A 153 -8.02 -1.63 -3.71
C HIS A 153 -8.84 -0.89 -2.63
N MET A 154 -9.18 0.39 -2.83
CA MET A 154 -10.09 1.13 -1.96
C MET A 154 -11.57 0.75 -2.18
N GLY A 155 -11.88 -0.02 -3.22
CA GLY A 155 -13.23 -0.45 -3.55
C GLY A 155 -14.16 0.73 -3.79
N PHE A 156 -15.29 0.74 -3.07
CA PHE A 156 -16.32 1.79 -3.19
C PHE A 156 -16.22 2.88 -2.12
N SER A 157 -15.09 3.01 -1.44
CA SER A 157 -14.91 3.95 -0.33
C SER A 157 -14.56 5.38 -0.73
N GLY A 158 -14.22 5.62 -2.01
CA GLY A 158 -13.85 6.93 -2.55
C GLY A 158 -14.97 7.60 -3.36
N GLU A 159 -14.57 8.65 -4.10
CA GLU A 159 -15.43 9.37 -5.06
C GLU A 159 -15.40 8.72 -6.46
N GLU A 160 -14.87 7.54 -6.58
CA GLU A 160 -14.71 6.81 -7.83
C GLU A 160 -16.07 6.50 -8.47
N ASP A 161 -16.10 6.45 -9.79
CA ASP A 161 -17.28 5.98 -10.55
C ASP A 161 -17.56 4.51 -10.22
N LYS A 162 -18.59 4.26 -9.40
CA LYS A 162 -19.00 2.93 -8.93
C LYS A 162 -19.29 1.97 -10.09
N ARG A 163 -19.70 2.48 -11.25
CA ARG A 163 -19.92 1.67 -12.44
C ARG A 163 -18.59 1.14 -12.98
N LEU A 164 -17.56 1.98 -13.04
CA LEU A 164 -16.23 1.55 -13.50
C LEU A 164 -15.60 0.56 -12.53
N VAL A 165 -15.76 0.76 -11.21
CA VAL A 165 -15.31 -0.21 -10.21
C VAL A 165 -16.02 -1.54 -10.40
N GLY A 166 -17.35 -1.54 -10.56
CA GLY A 166 -18.15 -2.74 -10.82
C GLY A 166 -17.66 -3.50 -12.05
N GLN A 167 -17.43 -2.80 -13.16
CA GLN A 167 -16.91 -3.42 -14.40
C GLN A 167 -15.48 -3.99 -14.27
N ALA A 168 -14.68 -3.45 -13.37
CA ALA A 168 -13.32 -3.97 -13.12
C ALA A 168 -13.31 -5.26 -12.30
N LEU A 169 -14.40 -5.56 -11.57
CA LEU A 169 -14.58 -6.74 -10.74
C LEU A 169 -15.23 -7.92 -11.49
N GLU A 170 -15.76 -7.71 -12.69
CA GLU A 170 -16.28 -8.73 -13.61
C GLU A 170 -15.17 -9.36 -14.46
#